data_a24d090f0ee2ddff6e82ab59d96687c2
#
_entry.id   a24d090f0ee2ddff6e82ab59d96687c2
#
_cell.length_a   1.000
_cell.length_b   1.000
_cell.length_c   1.000
_cell.angle_alpha   90.00
_cell.angle_beta   90.00
_cell.angle_gamma   90.00
#
_symmetry.space_group_name_H-M   'P 1'
#
loop_
_entity.id
_entity.type
_entity.pdbx_description
1 polymer ?
#
loop_
_entity_poly.entity_id
_entity_poly.type
_entity_poly.pdbx_seq_one_letter_code
_entity_poly.pdbx_strand_id
1 'polypeptide(L)'
;QTSNEYWVRAGSLPHTNPQGTEDAILPSEVRFYTIGGSQHGSGDGAPQPATTTQLPRNPNMWSPFRDSLIVAMHNWVANDQEPPANRYPKISDGSLVASHNANGSINGDAWNSLSGINHPSSPYIVGYADWGDRFLDQRIVDRHPTSTDKYYGSLVPAVNNDNNNFGTSTLLPPLTAVPLATFTAWNLRAPSTGAEKSLARLAGGYIPFPTNTASATMSRDPRTSITALYNSFEDYLAKYEAATDKLITEGYLLPGFKQRIMNIARNNAGVFE
;
A
#
# COMPACT_ATOMS: atom_id res chain seq x y z
N GLN A 1 -3.07 0.17 -8.97
CA GLN A 1 -3.74 0.87 -7.85
C GLN A 1 -2.78 1.17 -6.71
N THR A 2 -3.17 2.01 -5.76
CA THR A 2 -2.42 2.23 -4.51
C THR A 2 -2.84 1.21 -3.45
N SER A 3 -1.98 0.94 -2.46
CA SER A 3 -2.35 0.04 -1.35
C SER A 3 -3.47 0.59 -0.46
N ASN A 4 -3.70 1.91 -0.45
CA ASN A 4 -4.83 2.54 0.25
C ASN A 4 -6.18 2.02 -0.24
N GLU A 5 -6.32 1.68 -1.52
CA GLU A 5 -7.59 1.20 -2.10
C GLU A 5 -8.12 -0.07 -1.42
N TYR A 6 -7.22 -0.91 -0.91
CA TYR A 6 -7.62 -2.12 -0.17
C TYR A 6 -8.36 -1.80 1.13
N TRP A 7 -8.00 -0.69 1.78
CA TRP A 7 -8.59 -0.27 3.05
C TRP A 7 -9.87 0.54 2.89
N VAL A 8 -10.00 1.29 1.79
CA VAL A 8 -11.05 2.30 1.66
C VAL A 8 -12.04 2.03 0.51
N ARG A 9 -11.77 1.02 -0.33
CA ARG A 9 -12.58 0.73 -1.53
C ARG A 9 -12.64 -0.76 -1.88
N ALA A 10 -12.30 -1.65 -0.96
CA ALA A 10 -12.22 -3.09 -1.21
C ALA A 10 -11.37 -3.43 -2.46
N GLY A 11 -10.16 -2.86 -2.51
CA GLY A 11 -9.26 -2.96 -3.67
C GLY A 11 -8.78 -4.37 -4.02
N SER A 12 -9.12 -5.39 -3.23
CA SER A 12 -8.87 -6.80 -3.55
C SER A 12 -9.83 -7.35 -4.62
N LEU A 13 -11.05 -6.83 -4.71
CA LEU A 13 -12.11 -7.39 -5.58
C LEU A 13 -11.74 -7.52 -7.06
N PRO A 14 -10.93 -6.64 -7.70
CA PRO A 14 -10.53 -6.83 -9.08
C PRO A 14 -9.68 -8.07 -9.36
N HIS A 15 -9.08 -8.68 -8.35
CA HIS A 15 -8.18 -9.83 -8.49
C HIS A 15 -8.44 -10.97 -7.50
N THR A 16 -9.65 -11.01 -6.92
CA THR A 16 -10.15 -12.13 -6.11
C THR A 16 -11.54 -12.55 -6.59
N ASN A 17 -11.99 -13.72 -6.16
CA ASN A 17 -13.41 -14.06 -6.27
C ASN A 17 -14.25 -13.15 -5.36
N PRO A 18 -15.58 -13.04 -5.58
CA PRO A 18 -16.45 -12.18 -4.78
C PRO A 18 -16.43 -12.47 -3.28
N GLN A 19 -16.15 -13.69 -2.88
CA GLN A 19 -16.11 -14.15 -1.49
C GLN A 19 -14.77 -13.82 -0.80
N GLY A 20 -13.71 -13.46 -1.58
CA GLY A 20 -12.38 -13.22 -1.05
C GLY A 20 -11.69 -14.49 -0.54
N THR A 21 -11.95 -15.64 -1.17
CA THR A 21 -11.38 -16.94 -0.79
C THR A 21 -10.38 -17.48 -1.78
N GLU A 22 -10.35 -16.95 -3.00
CA GLU A 22 -9.49 -17.39 -4.08
C GLU A 22 -9.03 -16.21 -4.93
N ASP A 23 -7.82 -16.31 -5.50
CA ASP A 23 -7.34 -15.36 -6.49
C ASP A 23 -8.11 -15.50 -7.80
N ALA A 24 -8.46 -14.39 -8.43
CA ALA A 24 -9.02 -14.40 -9.76
C ALA A 24 -7.93 -14.64 -10.82
N ILE A 25 -8.27 -15.38 -11.86
CA ILE A 25 -7.41 -15.51 -13.05
C ILE A 25 -7.52 -14.23 -13.87
N LEU A 26 -6.43 -13.48 -13.95
CA LEU A 26 -6.39 -12.29 -14.78
C LEU A 26 -6.20 -12.68 -16.25
N PRO A 27 -6.98 -12.08 -17.19
CA PRO A 27 -6.76 -12.26 -18.63
C PRO A 27 -5.35 -11.86 -19.06
N SER A 28 -4.84 -12.43 -20.15
CA SER A 28 -3.49 -12.14 -20.68
C SER A 28 -3.30 -10.68 -21.07
N GLU A 29 -4.39 -10.00 -21.43
CA GLU A 29 -4.47 -8.59 -21.82
C GLU A 29 -4.54 -7.64 -20.62
N VAL A 30 -4.45 -8.16 -19.40
CA VAL A 30 -4.50 -7.36 -18.16
C VAL A 30 -3.14 -7.38 -17.46
N ARG A 31 -2.72 -6.19 -17.03
CA ARG A 31 -1.61 -6.04 -16.07
C ARG A 31 -2.12 -5.34 -14.83
N PHE A 32 -1.79 -5.89 -13.68
CA PHE A 32 -2.25 -5.37 -12.40
C PHE A 32 -1.05 -5.03 -11.50
N TYR A 33 -1.02 -3.77 -11.03
CA TYR A 33 0.06 -3.28 -10.18
C TYR A 33 -0.52 -2.62 -8.93
N THR A 34 -0.06 -3.06 -7.77
CA THR A 34 -0.33 -2.43 -6.49
C THR A 34 0.93 -1.73 -6.00
N ILE A 35 0.86 -0.44 -5.81
CA ILE A 35 1.99 0.33 -5.26
C ILE A 35 1.95 0.21 -3.74
N GLY A 36 2.94 -0.48 -3.19
CA GLY A 36 3.06 -0.75 -1.77
C GLY A 36 3.39 0.50 -0.95
N GLY A 37 2.89 0.56 0.29
CA GLY A 37 3.15 1.68 1.20
C GLY A 37 2.62 3.02 0.71
N SER A 38 1.54 3.05 -0.04
CA SER A 38 1.05 4.28 -0.67
C SER A 38 -0.34 4.67 -0.18
N GLN A 39 -0.55 5.97 -0.01
CA GLN A 39 -1.88 6.56 0.13
C GLN A 39 -2.52 6.80 -1.24
N HIS A 40 -3.79 7.23 -1.29
CA HIS A 40 -4.52 7.45 -2.54
C HIS A 40 -3.86 8.51 -3.44
N GLY A 41 -3.53 9.67 -2.89
CA GLY A 41 -2.79 10.71 -3.62
C GLY A 41 -1.28 10.47 -3.55
N SER A 42 -0.55 10.76 -4.63
CA SER A 42 0.90 10.71 -4.59
C SER A 42 1.45 11.75 -3.60
N GLY A 43 2.36 11.32 -2.74
CA GLY A 43 3.15 12.22 -1.92
C GLY A 43 4.22 12.94 -2.73
N ASP A 44 4.97 13.79 -2.06
CA ASP A 44 6.08 14.60 -2.60
C ASP A 44 7.46 14.18 -2.06
N GLY A 45 7.51 13.13 -1.25
CA GLY A 45 8.74 12.62 -0.64
C GLY A 45 8.98 13.12 0.79
N ALA A 46 8.20 14.09 1.27
CA ALA A 46 8.29 14.60 2.63
C ALA A 46 6.98 14.35 3.42
N PRO A 47 7.05 13.86 4.68
CA PRO A 47 5.86 13.67 5.48
C PRO A 47 5.19 15.01 5.80
N GLN A 48 3.87 15.08 5.65
CA GLN A 48 3.10 16.27 6.00
C GLN A 48 2.52 16.13 7.42
N PRO A 49 2.45 17.23 8.20
CA PRO A 49 1.93 17.18 9.56
C PRO A 49 0.53 16.59 9.66
N ALA A 50 0.24 15.90 10.75
CA ALA A 50 -1.07 15.39 11.08
C ALA A 50 -1.99 16.55 11.51
N THR A 51 -2.91 16.99 10.63
CA THR A 51 -3.89 18.04 10.92
C THR A 51 -5.29 17.50 11.13
N THR A 52 -5.71 16.62 10.23
CA THR A 52 -7.04 15.96 10.26
C THR A 52 -6.94 14.45 10.42
N THR A 53 -5.73 13.95 10.59
CA THR A 53 -5.37 12.52 10.75
C THR A 53 -4.59 12.31 12.04
N GLN A 54 -4.55 11.07 12.55
CA GLN A 54 -3.78 10.74 13.76
C GLN A 54 -2.28 10.62 13.50
N LEU A 55 -1.89 10.17 12.30
CA LEU A 55 -0.50 10.05 11.88
C LEU A 55 -0.17 11.14 10.85
N PRO A 56 1.10 11.60 10.77
CA PRO A 56 1.58 12.38 9.65
C PRO A 56 1.23 11.70 8.32
N ARG A 57 0.97 12.49 7.28
CA ARG A 57 0.55 11.95 5.99
C ARG A 57 1.70 11.25 5.28
N ASN A 58 1.38 10.16 4.62
CA ASN A 58 2.31 9.32 3.90
C ASN A 58 2.97 10.07 2.73
N PRO A 59 4.32 10.22 2.71
CA PRO A 59 5.05 10.97 1.69
C PRO A 59 5.32 10.18 0.41
N ASN A 60 4.90 8.92 0.30
CA ASN A 60 5.29 8.06 -0.82
C ASN A 60 4.92 8.67 -2.17
N MET A 61 5.95 9.01 -2.96
CA MET A 61 5.81 9.56 -4.30
C MET A 61 5.65 8.43 -5.30
N TRP A 62 4.40 8.11 -5.67
CA TRP A 62 4.12 7.02 -6.60
C TRP A 62 3.77 7.48 -8.04
N SER A 63 3.55 8.77 -8.27
CA SER A 63 3.20 9.28 -9.61
C SER A 63 4.21 8.92 -10.71
N PRO A 64 5.55 8.90 -10.50
CA PRO A 64 6.49 8.47 -11.52
C PRO A 64 6.26 7.04 -12.01
N PHE A 65 5.82 6.14 -11.13
CA PHE A 65 5.51 4.75 -11.48
C PHE A 65 4.25 4.67 -12.34
N ARG A 66 3.19 5.39 -11.97
CA ARG A 66 1.99 5.49 -12.80
C ARG A 66 2.32 5.99 -14.20
N ASP A 67 3.09 7.06 -14.29
CA ASP A 67 3.43 7.67 -15.57
C ASP A 67 4.29 6.72 -16.42
N SER A 68 5.20 5.98 -15.81
CA SER A 68 6.00 4.94 -16.46
C SER A 68 5.13 3.77 -16.97
N LEU A 69 4.18 3.31 -16.17
CA LEU A 69 3.27 2.23 -16.54
C LEU A 69 2.28 2.66 -17.64
N ILE A 70 1.91 3.95 -17.72
CA ILE A 70 1.12 4.48 -18.85
C ILE A 70 1.92 4.41 -20.15
N VAL A 71 3.22 4.74 -20.11
CA VAL A 71 4.10 4.58 -21.29
C VAL A 71 4.25 3.12 -21.67
N ALA A 72 4.42 2.21 -20.70
CA ALA A 72 4.47 0.78 -20.94
C ALA A 72 3.18 0.26 -21.59
N MET A 73 2.01 0.71 -21.12
CA MET A 73 0.72 0.38 -21.72
C MET A 73 0.62 0.90 -23.16
N HIS A 74 1.06 2.14 -23.42
CA HIS A 74 1.11 2.68 -24.78
C HIS A 74 1.97 1.81 -25.70
N ASN A 75 3.16 1.42 -25.27
CA ASN A 75 4.06 0.59 -26.05
C ASN A 75 3.46 -0.81 -26.31
N TRP A 76 2.73 -1.35 -25.35
CA TRP A 76 2.04 -2.62 -25.52
C TRP A 76 0.99 -2.55 -26.64
N VAL A 77 0.12 -1.53 -26.59
CA VAL A 77 -0.98 -1.36 -27.57
C VAL A 77 -0.46 -0.96 -28.96
N ALA A 78 0.55 -0.09 -29.01
CA ALA A 78 1.04 0.47 -30.27
C ALA A 78 2.13 -0.36 -30.95
N ASN A 79 2.95 -1.07 -30.16
CA ASN A 79 4.18 -1.71 -30.61
C ASN A 79 4.27 -3.20 -30.26
N ASP A 80 3.22 -3.77 -29.65
CA ASP A 80 3.18 -5.16 -29.16
C ASP A 80 4.31 -5.48 -28.17
N GLN A 81 4.79 -4.47 -27.46
CA GLN A 81 5.84 -4.61 -26.44
C GLN A 81 5.18 -4.85 -25.08
N GLU A 82 5.27 -6.08 -24.57
CA GLU A 82 4.67 -6.43 -23.28
C GLU A 82 5.19 -5.57 -22.13
N PRO A 83 4.28 -5.09 -21.24
CA PRO A 83 4.67 -4.34 -20.06
C PRO A 83 5.28 -5.27 -19.00
N PRO A 84 5.90 -4.70 -17.94
CA PRO A 84 6.44 -5.47 -16.84
C PRO A 84 5.42 -6.45 -16.24
N ALA A 85 5.91 -7.50 -15.58
CA ALA A 85 5.07 -8.51 -14.94
C ALA A 85 4.15 -7.91 -13.85
N ASN A 86 3.03 -8.56 -13.60
CA ASN A 86 2.10 -8.21 -12.54
C ASN A 86 2.78 -8.11 -11.16
N ARG A 87 2.39 -7.10 -10.36
CA ARG A 87 2.86 -6.90 -8.99
C ARG A 87 1.67 -6.52 -8.10
N TYR A 88 1.06 -7.50 -7.46
CA TYR A 88 -0.08 -7.31 -6.55
C TYR A 88 -0.13 -8.43 -5.51
N PRO A 89 -0.72 -8.20 -4.33
CA PRO A 89 -0.82 -9.22 -3.29
C PRO A 89 -1.85 -10.28 -3.67
N LYS A 90 -1.61 -11.52 -3.23
CA LYS A 90 -2.43 -12.69 -3.54
C LYS A 90 -2.80 -13.48 -2.29
N ILE A 91 -3.95 -14.16 -2.35
CA ILE A 91 -4.37 -15.11 -1.32
C ILE A 91 -3.45 -16.33 -1.34
N SER A 92 -3.13 -16.83 -2.52
CA SER A 92 -2.36 -18.07 -2.73
C SER A 92 -0.93 -18.02 -2.19
N ASP A 93 -0.33 -16.84 -2.06
CA ASP A 93 1.02 -16.67 -1.49
C ASP A 93 1.03 -16.06 -0.08
N GLY A 94 -0.17 -15.84 0.51
CA GLY A 94 -0.33 -15.28 1.85
C GLY A 94 -0.08 -13.78 1.94
N SER A 95 0.13 -13.08 0.83
CA SER A 95 0.37 -11.64 0.82
C SER A 95 -0.91 -10.80 0.81
N LEU A 96 -2.07 -11.44 0.66
CA LEU A 96 -3.39 -10.83 0.75
C LEU A 96 -4.21 -11.56 1.83
N VAL A 97 -4.59 -10.86 2.88
CA VAL A 97 -5.19 -11.45 4.08
C VAL A 97 -6.43 -10.68 4.55
N ALA A 98 -7.26 -11.32 5.37
CA ALA A 98 -8.34 -10.63 6.06
C ALA A 98 -7.75 -9.67 7.11
N SER A 99 -8.32 -8.47 7.25
CA SER A 99 -7.87 -7.50 8.26
C SER A 99 -8.22 -7.93 9.70
N HIS A 100 -9.26 -8.76 9.84
CA HIS A 100 -9.76 -9.28 11.11
C HIS A 100 -10.02 -10.78 11.00
N ASN A 101 -9.86 -11.47 12.12
CA ASN A 101 -10.23 -12.86 12.26
C ASN A 101 -11.76 -13.02 12.30
N ALA A 102 -12.26 -14.24 12.14
CA ALA A 102 -13.70 -14.55 12.17
C ALA A 102 -14.40 -14.15 13.47
N ASN A 103 -13.66 -14.09 14.59
CA ASN A 103 -14.16 -13.64 15.89
C ASN A 103 -14.14 -12.11 16.08
N GLY A 104 -13.79 -11.36 15.05
CA GLY A 104 -13.70 -9.89 15.07
C GLY A 104 -12.42 -9.32 15.70
N SER A 105 -11.47 -10.15 16.14
CA SER A 105 -10.17 -9.68 16.59
C SER A 105 -9.29 -9.27 15.40
N ILE A 106 -8.30 -8.42 15.66
CA ILE A 106 -7.32 -8.00 14.64
C ILE A 106 -6.52 -9.22 14.17
N ASN A 107 -6.37 -9.37 12.86
CA ASN A 107 -5.44 -10.33 12.28
C ASN A 107 -4.02 -9.74 12.30
N GLY A 108 -3.11 -10.39 13.03
CA GLY A 108 -1.72 -9.94 13.16
C GLY A 108 -0.96 -9.82 11.84
N ASP A 109 -1.34 -10.61 10.83
CA ASP A 109 -0.72 -10.55 9.50
C ASP A 109 -1.11 -9.29 8.71
N ALA A 110 -2.18 -8.61 9.11
CA ALA A 110 -2.66 -7.38 8.48
C ALA A 110 -2.18 -6.09 9.17
N TRP A 111 -1.64 -6.17 10.38
CA TRP A 111 -1.37 -5.01 11.22
C TRP A 111 0.00 -5.03 11.88
N ASN A 112 0.63 -3.86 11.94
CA ASN A 112 1.82 -3.69 12.75
C ASN A 112 1.44 -3.52 14.22
N SER A 113 2.08 -4.29 15.08
CA SER A 113 1.91 -4.19 16.54
C SER A 113 2.79 -3.06 17.11
N LEU A 114 2.47 -1.81 16.79
CA LEU A 114 3.20 -0.65 17.29
C LEU A 114 2.46 -0.04 18.47
N SER A 115 3.20 0.15 19.58
CA SER A 115 2.65 0.78 20.78
C SER A 115 2.20 2.21 20.49
N GLY A 116 1.00 2.56 20.95
CA GLY A 116 0.45 3.91 20.81
C GLY A 116 -0.18 4.20 19.44
N ILE A 117 -0.20 3.24 18.52
CA ILE A 117 -0.85 3.37 17.21
C ILE A 117 -2.23 2.73 17.27
N ASN A 118 -3.27 3.52 16.99
CA ASN A 118 -4.62 3.03 16.84
C ASN A 118 -4.80 2.44 15.44
N HIS A 119 -5.53 1.34 15.33
CA HIS A 119 -5.83 0.66 14.09
C HIS A 119 -7.29 0.89 13.68
N PRO A 120 -7.62 0.90 12.37
CA PRO A 120 -9.00 0.88 11.91
C PRO A 120 -9.74 -0.34 12.45
N SER A 121 -11.01 -0.18 12.79
CA SER A 121 -11.85 -1.29 13.27
C SER A 121 -12.18 -2.30 12.17
N SER A 122 -12.15 -1.89 10.91
CA SER A 122 -12.36 -2.74 9.72
C SER A 122 -11.92 -1.98 8.46
N PRO A 123 -11.59 -2.68 7.35
CA PRO A 123 -11.51 -2.06 6.03
C PRO A 123 -12.91 -1.66 5.56
N TYR A 124 -12.98 -0.99 4.42
CA TYR A 124 -14.25 -0.68 3.77
C TYR A 124 -14.98 -1.95 3.36
N ILE A 125 -16.19 -2.13 3.87
CA ILE A 125 -17.04 -3.28 3.56
C ILE A 125 -18.03 -2.88 2.46
N VAL A 126 -18.10 -3.71 1.41
CA VAL A 126 -19.03 -3.51 0.27
C VAL A 126 -20.14 -4.54 0.37
N GLY A 127 -21.39 -4.06 0.43
CA GLY A 127 -22.55 -4.91 0.37
C GLY A 127 -22.67 -5.62 -0.98
N TYR A 128 -23.10 -6.87 -0.95
CA TYR A 128 -23.30 -7.65 -2.17
C TYR A 128 -24.50 -7.11 -2.96
N ALA A 129 -24.28 -6.75 -4.22
CA ALA A 129 -25.33 -6.29 -5.12
C ALA A 129 -25.80 -7.47 -6.00
N ASP A 130 -27.00 -7.99 -5.74
CA ASP A 130 -27.66 -9.01 -6.55
C ASP A 130 -28.80 -8.36 -7.36
N TRP A 131 -28.56 -8.17 -8.64
CA TRP A 131 -29.51 -7.56 -9.57
C TRP A 131 -30.43 -8.58 -10.24
N GLY A 132 -30.24 -9.86 -9.97
CA GLY A 132 -30.96 -10.97 -10.59
C GLY A 132 -30.27 -11.55 -11.82
N ASP A 133 -30.78 -12.72 -12.22
CA ASP A 133 -30.12 -13.58 -13.22
C ASP A 133 -30.10 -12.96 -14.62
N ARG A 134 -31.08 -12.10 -14.93
CA ARG A 134 -31.19 -11.44 -16.25
C ARG A 134 -30.33 -10.18 -16.39
N PHE A 135 -29.68 -9.72 -15.29
CA PHE A 135 -28.96 -8.44 -15.35
C PHE A 135 -27.72 -8.50 -16.25
N LEU A 136 -26.94 -9.57 -16.18
CA LEU A 136 -25.70 -9.69 -16.96
C LEU A 136 -25.96 -9.73 -18.47
N ASP A 137 -26.96 -10.50 -18.89
CA ASP A 137 -27.22 -10.76 -20.33
C ASP A 137 -28.18 -9.74 -20.93
N GLN A 138 -29.21 -9.34 -20.20
CA GLN A 138 -30.33 -8.53 -20.74
C GLN A 138 -30.39 -7.13 -20.11
N ARG A 139 -29.57 -6.81 -19.10
CA ARG A 139 -29.63 -5.55 -18.34
C ARG A 139 -30.97 -5.30 -17.63
N ILE A 140 -31.71 -6.39 -17.34
CA ILE A 140 -32.97 -6.34 -16.62
C ILE A 140 -32.70 -6.59 -15.14
N VAL A 141 -33.14 -5.67 -14.29
CA VAL A 141 -33.07 -5.80 -12.83
C VAL A 141 -34.29 -6.57 -12.34
N ASP A 142 -34.08 -7.79 -11.85
CA ASP A 142 -35.13 -8.67 -11.34
C ASP A 142 -35.33 -8.55 -9.82
N ARG A 143 -34.32 -8.07 -9.10
CA ARG A 143 -34.26 -8.01 -7.65
C ARG A 143 -33.79 -6.65 -7.18
N HIS A 144 -34.21 -6.27 -5.97
CA HIS A 144 -33.60 -5.12 -5.29
C HIS A 144 -32.12 -5.46 -4.99
N PRO A 145 -31.18 -4.58 -5.36
CA PRO A 145 -29.74 -4.92 -5.37
C PRO A 145 -29.08 -5.07 -4.01
N THR A 146 -29.78 -4.81 -2.92
CA THR A 146 -29.19 -4.86 -1.58
C THR A 146 -29.59 -6.13 -0.85
N SER A 147 -28.60 -7.00 -0.57
CA SER A 147 -28.64 -7.94 0.52
C SER A 147 -28.01 -7.28 1.75
N THR A 148 -28.75 -7.17 2.84
CA THR A 148 -28.21 -6.68 4.13
C THR A 148 -27.33 -7.71 4.81
N ASP A 149 -27.32 -8.95 4.31
CA ASP A 149 -26.73 -10.12 4.97
C ASP A 149 -25.49 -10.65 4.25
N LYS A 150 -25.18 -10.13 3.05
CA LYS A 150 -24.07 -10.60 2.22
C LYS A 150 -23.14 -9.43 1.87
N TYR A 151 -21.85 -9.67 2.06
CA TYR A 151 -20.80 -8.72 1.75
C TYR A 151 -19.75 -9.38 0.86
N TYR A 152 -19.10 -8.57 0.01
CA TYR A 152 -17.91 -9.01 -0.69
C TYR A 152 -16.77 -9.24 0.29
N GLY A 153 -15.94 -10.22 0.03
CA GLY A 153 -14.71 -10.47 0.79
C GLY A 153 -13.70 -9.35 0.54
N SER A 154 -13.56 -8.44 1.50
CA SER A 154 -12.56 -7.38 1.43
C SER A 154 -11.30 -7.81 2.16
N LEU A 155 -10.20 -7.93 1.42
CA LEU A 155 -8.89 -8.31 1.94
C LEU A 155 -7.92 -7.12 1.84
N VAL A 156 -6.85 -7.18 2.62
CA VAL A 156 -5.80 -6.15 2.66
C VAL A 156 -4.44 -6.81 2.47
N PRO A 157 -3.42 -6.07 1.98
CA PRO A 157 -2.06 -6.58 1.91
C PRO A 157 -1.54 -6.95 3.30
N ALA A 158 -0.93 -8.12 3.41
CA ALA A 158 -0.24 -8.55 4.62
C ALA A 158 0.94 -7.62 4.92
N VAL A 159 1.21 -7.42 6.21
CA VAL A 159 2.42 -6.73 6.66
C VAL A 159 3.58 -7.71 6.70
N ASN A 160 4.78 -7.25 6.38
CA ASN A 160 5.98 -8.06 6.56
C ASN A 160 6.55 -7.91 7.98
N ASN A 161 7.46 -8.83 8.33
CA ASN A 161 8.11 -8.86 9.63
C ASN A 161 9.01 -7.64 9.92
N ASP A 162 9.37 -6.88 8.89
CA ASP A 162 10.21 -5.67 9.00
C ASP A 162 9.39 -4.44 9.38
N ASN A 163 8.09 -4.62 9.66
CA ASN A 163 7.14 -3.55 9.99
C ASN A 163 6.98 -2.47 8.89
N ASN A 164 7.34 -2.80 7.67
CA ASN A 164 7.12 -1.98 6.49
C ASN A 164 6.00 -2.53 5.62
N ASN A 165 4.95 -2.95 6.17
CA ASN A 165 3.62 -3.19 5.64
C ASN A 165 3.48 -3.90 4.28
N PHE A 166 4.56 -4.23 3.53
CA PHE A 166 4.38 -4.69 2.15
C PHE A 166 5.46 -5.69 1.78
N GLY A 167 5.03 -6.89 1.48
CA GLY A 167 5.90 -7.91 0.90
C GLY A 167 6.29 -7.58 -0.55
N THR A 168 7.19 -8.38 -1.09
CA THR A 168 7.70 -8.28 -2.47
C THR A 168 6.64 -8.50 -3.55
N SER A 169 5.43 -8.91 -3.17
CA SER A 169 4.29 -9.09 -4.07
C SER A 169 3.77 -7.77 -4.67
N THR A 170 4.05 -6.63 -4.03
CA THR A 170 3.65 -5.31 -4.52
C THR A 170 4.82 -4.58 -5.21
N LEU A 171 4.50 -3.58 -6.01
CA LEU A 171 5.50 -2.64 -6.53
C LEU A 171 5.93 -1.70 -5.41
N LEU A 172 7.16 -1.84 -4.94
CA LEU A 172 7.72 -1.02 -3.85
C LEU A 172 8.53 0.14 -4.43
N PRO A 173 8.04 1.39 -4.28
CA PRO A 173 8.88 2.56 -4.51
C PRO A 173 10.14 2.54 -3.63
N PRO A 174 11.27 3.14 -4.06
CA PRO A 174 12.52 3.13 -3.28
C PRO A 174 12.35 3.64 -1.84
N LEU A 175 11.45 4.62 -1.62
CA LEU A 175 11.14 5.16 -0.29
C LEU A 175 10.56 4.09 0.67
N THR A 176 9.88 3.09 0.13
CA THR A 176 9.32 1.97 0.91
C THR A 176 10.18 0.71 0.86
N ALA A 177 11.00 0.55 -0.19
CA ALA A 177 11.94 -0.57 -0.31
C ALA A 177 13.19 -0.38 0.56
N VAL A 178 13.61 0.88 0.77
CA VAL A 178 14.76 1.29 1.58
C VAL A 178 14.27 2.33 2.62
N PRO A 179 13.54 1.87 3.64
CA PRO A 179 12.71 2.75 4.44
C PRO A 179 13.44 3.40 5.62
N LEU A 180 12.99 4.60 5.98
CA LEU A 180 13.32 5.28 7.25
C LEU A 180 12.10 5.35 8.18
N ALA A 181 10.99 4.71 7.79
CA ALA A 181 9.73 4.74 8.51
C ALA A 181 8.84 3.56 8.11
N THR A 182 7.81 3.29 8.88
CA THR A 182 6.66 2.50 8.44
C THR A 182 5.69 3.39 7.67
N PHE A 183 5.30 2.95 6.49
CA PHE A 183 4.34 3.63 5.62
C PHE A 183 3.03 2.88 5.64
N THR A 184 2.00 3.40 6.33
CA THR A 184 0.70 2.74 6.32
C THR A 184 -0.11 3.17 5.10
N ALA A 185 -0.88 2.23 4.55
CA ALA A 185 -1.83 2.51 3.47
C ALA A 185 -3.11 3.18 4.00
N TRP A 186 -3.27 3.21 5.30
CA TRP A 186 -4.42 3.73 6.04
C TRP A 186 -4.01 4.81 7.03
N ASN A 187 -4.97 5.62 7.46
CA ASN A 187 -4.83 6.55 8.57
C ASN A 187 -6.20 6.73 9.23
N LEU A 188 -6.22 7.08 10.49
CA LEU A 188 -7.45 7.41 11.19
C LEU A 188 -7.64 8.93 11.26
N ARG A 189 -8.88 9.34 11.39
CA ARG A 189 -9.24 10.74 11.59
C ARG A 189 -8.73 11.24 12.94
N ALA A 190 -8.29 12.48 12.99
CA ALA A 190 -7.90 13.11 14.25
C ALA A 190 -9.08 13.20 15.22
N PRO A 191 -8.86 13.12 16.55
CA PRO A 191 -9.91 13.28 17.56
C PRO A 191 -10.70 14.58 17.42
N SER A 192 -10.05 15.65 16.97
CA SER A 192 -10.69 16.95 16.71
C SER A 192 -11.82 16.90 15.67
N THR A 193 -11.89 15.84 14.86
CA THR A 193 -12.96 15.64 13.86
C THR A 193 -14.22 14.98 14.46
N GLY A 194 -14.18 14.50 15.72
CA GLY A 194 -15.26 13.74 16.34
C GLY A 194 -15.49 12.34 15.76
N ALA A 195 -14.54 11.82 14.99
CA ALA A 195 -14.65 10.54 14.30
C ALA A 195 -13.32 9.75 14.32
N GLU A 196 -12.62 9.75 15.47
CA GLU A 196 -11.26 9.22 15.65
C GLU A 196 -11.11 7.72 15.39
N LYS A 197 -12.21 6.97 15.38
CA LYS A 197 -12.21 5.53 15.05
C LYS A 197 -12.44 5.26 13.56
N SER A 198 -12.71 6.31 12.77
CA SER A 198 -13.02 6.18 11.34
C SER A 198 -11.79 6.37 10.48
N LEU A 199 -11.74 5.63 9.37
CA LEU A 199 -10.71 5.79 8.33
C LEU A 199 -10.73 7.20 7.74
N ALA A 200 -9.56 7.80 7.60
CA ALA A 200 -9.33 8.97 6.77
C ALA A 200 -9.11 8.50 5.32
N ARG A 201 -10.19 8.34 4.59
CA ARG A 201 -10.33 7.53 3.36
C ARG A 201 -9.21 7.66 2.31
N LEU A 202 -8.57 8.80 2.16
CA LEU A 202 -7.57 9.05 1.11
C LEU A 202 -6.16 9.17 1.67
N ALA A 203 -6.01 9.12 3.00
CA ALA A 203 -4.75 9.31 3.67
C ALA A 203 -4.13 7.98 4.11
N GLY A 204 -2.82 7.87 3.91
CA GLY A 204 -1.95 6.92 4.61
C GLY A 204 -1.19 7.62 5.73
N GLY A 205 -0.45 6.84 6.49
CA GLY A 205 0.35 7.31 7.63
C GLY A 205 1.85 7.13 7.41
N TYR A 206 2.60 7.90 8.19
CA TYR A 206 4.04 7.86 8.25
C TYR A 206 4.45 7.75 9.73
N ILE A 207 5.23 6.70 10.08
CA ILE A 207 5.68 6.45 11.44
C ILE A 207 7.20 6.27 11.39
N PRO A 208 8.01 7.30 11.74
CA PRO A 208 9.47 7.23 11.69
C PRO A 208 10.02 6.03 12.44
N PHE A 209 11.09 5.43 11.96
CA PHE A 209 11.85 4.44 12.72
C PHE A 209 12.62 5.11 13.87
N PRO A 210 12.90 4.39 14.96
CA PRO A 210 13.83 4.87 15.96
C PRO A 210 15.21 5.11 15.33
N THR A 211 15.87 6.20 15.69
CA THR A 211 17.17 6.55 15.10
C THR A 211 18.25 5.53 15.43
N ASN A 212 18.26 5.02 16.67
CA ASN A 212 19.26 4.04 17.13
C ASN A 212 18.64 3.05 18.13
N THR A 213 19.40 2.01 18.50
CA THR A 213 18.95 0.96 19.42
C THR A 213 18.55 1.49 20.79
N ALA A 214 19.22 2.52 21.31
CA ALA A 214 18.88 3.11 22.60
C ALA A 214 17.49 3.79 22.55
N SER A 215 17.20 4.55 21.49
CA SER A 215 15.88 5.17 21.30
C SER A 215 14.78 4.12 21.06
N ALA A 216 15.06 3.03 20.34
CA ALA A 216 14.14 1.91 20.18
C ALA A 216 13.78 1.27 21.53
N THR A 217 14.78 0.99 22.36
CA THR A 217 14.58 0.41 23.69
C THR A 217 13.77 1.34 24.60
N MET A 218 14.10 2.62 24.61
CA MET A 218 13.42 3.63 25.44
C MET A 218 11.95 3.81 25.05
N SER A 219 11.65 3.81 23.78
CA SER A 219 10.27 3.91 23.26
C SER A 219 9.52 2.57 23.21
N ARG A 220 10.21 1.46 23.52
CA ARG A 220 9.68 0.09 23.34
C ARG A 220 9.22 -0.17 21.90
N ASP A 221 9.91 0.41 20.93
CA ASP A 221 9.64 0.21 19.53
C ASP A 221 10.26 -1.11 19.06
N PRO A 222 9.48 -2.09 18.55
CA PRO A 222 10.02 -3.37 18.13
C PRO A 222 10.73 -3.31 16.79
N ARG A 223 10.66 -2.17 16.07
CA ARG A 223 11.23 -2.02 14.73
C ARG A 223 12.74 -1.84 14.78
N THR A 224 13.42 -2.29 13.73
CA THR A 224 14.86 -2.08 13.56
C THR A 224 15.15 -0.59 13.44
N SER A 225 16.16 -0.11 14.18
CA SER A 225 16.55 1.30 14.14
C SER A 225 17.29 1.67 12.86
N ILE A 226 17.32 2.95 12.53
CA ILE A 226 17.98 3.48 11.32
C ILE A 226 19.48 3.12 11.31
N THR A 227 20.19 3.29 12.44
CA THR A 227 21.61 2.92 12.54
C THR A 227 21.89 1.43 12.50
N ALA A 228 20.87 0.58 12.72
CA ALA A 228 20.98 -0.87 12.53
C ALA A 228 20.69 -1.31 11.08
N LEU A 229 19.91 -0.52 10.34
CA LEU A 229 19.62 -0.77 8.93
C LEU A 229 20.70 -0.24 7.98
N TYR A 230 21.31 0.89 8.37
CA TYR A 230 22.24 1.64 7.52
C TYR A 230 23.48 2.07 8.31
N ASN A 231 24.65 1.75 7.76
CA ASN A 231 25.93 2.08 8.39
C ASN A 231 26.24 3.58 8.33
N SER A 232 25.72 4.28 7.33
CA SER A 232 25.89 5.72 7.14
C SER A 232 24.81 6.25 6.17
N PHE A 233 24.79 7.57 5.99
CA PHE A 233 23.95 8.19 4.96
C PHE A 233 24.33 7.73 3.53
N GLU A 234 25.61 7.54 3.26
CA GLU A 234 26.11 7.06 1.98
C GLU A 234 25.66 5.61 1.72
N ASP A 235 25.66 4.74 2.74
CA ASP A 235 25.13 3.37 2.65
C ASP A 235 23.62 3.39 2.32
N TYR A 236 22.87 4.25 3.01
CA TYR A 236 21.44 4.46 2.69
C TYR A 236 21.25 4.92 1.24
N LEU A 237 22.00 5.93 0.79
CA LEU A 237 21.90 6.44 -0.60
C LEU A 237 22.23 5.37 -1.63
N ALA A 238 23.28 4.57 -1.39
CA ALA A 238 23.66 3.48 -2.29
C ALA A 238 22.57 2.42 -2.42
N LYS A 239 21.97 2.01 -1.29
CA LYS A 239 20.84 1.07 -1.28
C LYS A 239 19.61 1.64 -1.99
N TYR A 240 19.32 2.93 -1.77
CA TYR A 240 18.20 3.61 -2.38
C TYR A 240 18.38 3.74 -3.90
N GLU A 241 19.60 4.06 -4.35
CA GLU A 241 19.94 4.09 -5.78
C GLU A 241 19.82 2.71 -6.42
N ALA A 242 20.35 1.67 -5.78
CA ALA A 242 20.25 0.30 -6.26
C ALA A 242 18.77 -0.15 -6.40
N ALA A 243 17.92 0.20 -5.44
CA ALA A 243 16.47 -0.07 -5.51
C ALA A 243 15.81 0.71 -6.67
N THR A 244 16.25 1.94 -6.93
CA THR A 244 15.75 2.75 -8.04
C THR A 244 16.16 2.15 -9.39
N ASP A 245 17.44 1.78 -9.55
CA ASP A 245 17.99 1.20 -10.77
C ASP A 245 17.36 -0.16 -11.09
N LYS A 246 17.07 -0.95 -10.06
CA LYS A 246 16.34 -2.21 -10.21
C LYS A 246 14.97 -1.98 -10.86
N LEU A 247 14.21 -1.01 -10.39
CA LEU A 247 12.88 -0.71 -10.94
C LEU A 247 12.95 -0.17 -12.37
N ILE A 248 14.02 0.57 -12.71
CA ILE A 248 14.28 1.02 -14.08
C ILE A 248 14.59 -0.19 -14.97
N THR A 249 15.47 -1.07 -14.53
CA THR A 249 15.88 -2.29 -15.28
C THR A 249 14.68 -3.22 -15.48
N GLU A 250 13.81 -3.35 -14.49
CA GLU A 250 12.59 -4.17 -14.55
C GLU A 250 11.45 -3.51 -15.34
N GLY A 251 11.61 -2.26 -15.81
CA GLY A 251 10.63 -1.53 -16.63
C GLY A 251 9.48 -0.88 -15.86
N TYR A 252 9.50 -0.87 -14.52
CA TYR A 252 8.47 -0.22 -13.71
C TYR A 252 8.67 1.28 -13.55
N LEU A 253 9.87 1.78 -13.85
CA LEU A 253 10.23 3.18 -13.73
C LEU A 253 11.03 3.64 -14.95
N LEU A 254 10.65 4.77 -15.56
CA LEU A 254 11.41 5.37 -16.63
C LEU A 254 12.71 6.02 -16.10
N PRO A 255 13.85 5.91 -16.83
CA PRO A 255 15.13 6.49 -16.40
C PRO A 255 15.07 8.00 -16.11
N GLY A 256 14.21 8.72 -16.81
CA GLY A 256 14.03 10.18 -16.64
C GLY A 256 13.54 10.59 -15.25
N PHE A 257 12.97 9.68 -14.46
CA PHE A 257 12.53 9.95 -13.09
C PHE A 257 13.63 9.72 -12.03
N LYS A 258 14.75 9.06 -12.37
CA LYS A 258 15.80 8.69 -11.39
C LYS A 258 16.24 9.87 -10.54
N GLN A 259 16.58 10.99 -11.17
CA GLN A 259 17.07 12.18 -10.45
C GLN A 259 16.06 12.70 -9.43
N ARG A 260 14.78 12.76 -9.80
CA ARG A 260 13.71 13.22 -8.92
C ARG A 260 13.53 12.29 -7.71
N ILE A 261 13.62 10.99 -7.92
CA ILE A 261 13.50 9.97 -6.86
C ILE A 261 14.72 10.02 -5.95
N MET A 262 15.93 10.14 -6.49
CA MET A 262 17.15 10.26 -5.69
C MET A 262 17.19 11.54 -4.84
N ASN A 263 16.58 12.63 -5.29
CA ASN A 263 16.47 13.85 -4.49
C ASN A 263 15.68 13.65 -3.19
N ILE A 264 14.67 12.75 -3.20
CA ILE A 264 13.94 12.39 -1.97
C ILE A 264 14.91 11.79 -0.95
N ALA A 265 15.77 10.84 -1.38
CA ALA A 265 16.74 10.23 -0.48
C ALA A 265 17.75 11.26 0.07
N ARG A 266 18.25 12.16 -0.78
CA ARG A 266 19.19 13.21 -0.37
C ARG A 266 18.62 14.17 0.66
N ASN A 267 17.32 14.45 0.60
CA ASN A 267 16.64 15.33 1.56
C ASN A 267 16.52 14.71 2.97
N ASN A 268 16.84 13.43 3.13
CA ASN A 268 16.82 12.75 4.43
C ASN A 268 18.17 12.74 5.15
N ALA A 269 19.17 13.52 4.72
CA ALA A 269 20.50 13.55 5.35
C ALA A 269 20.44 13.82 6.88
N GLY A 270 19.62 14.77 7.31
CA GLY A 270 19.46 15.12 8.73
C GLY A 270 18.90 14.00 9.63
N VAL A 271 18.44 12.89 9.06
CA VAL A 271 18.02 11.72 9.85
C VAL A 271 19.22 10.91 10.35
N PHE A 272 20.41 11.13 9.77
CA PHE A 272 21.66 10.43 10.08
C PHE A 272 22.64 11.28 10.91
N GLU A 273 22.29 12.53 11.21
CA GLU A 273 23.02 13.44 12.10
C GLU A 273 22.55 13.27 13.58
#